data_f2f2a99fcc998946bf925606cea15fcf
#
_entry.id   f2f2a99fcc998946bf925606cea15fcf
#
_cell.length_a   1.000
_cell.length_b   1.000
_cell.length_c   1.000
_cell.angle_alpha   90.00
_cell.angle_beta   90.00
_cell.angle_gamma   90.00
#
_symmetry.space_group_name_H-M   'P 1'
#
loop_
_entity.id
_entity.type
_entity.pdbx_description
1 polymer ?
#
loop_
_entity_poly.entity_id
_entity_poly.type
_entity_poly.pdbx_seq_one_letter_code
_entity_poly.pdbx_strand_id
1 'polypeptide(L)'
;MKFWGRDTLFALIVASLVVPLQMCLIPLLSIYNDVGALFNIGAKSYPGVWMAHTGFGLASTTFLLRNFIKSLPSEMIEAARVDGATHYDIFLRIIIPLSVPAFASVFILQFLWVWNDLLVGLIFLDQVPSEIILTAKLRELLGSRGENWEILTTGAFVSMTVPLFIFFALQRYFIRGLVAGSVKG
;
A
#
# COMPACT_ATOMS: atom_id res chain seq x y z
N MET A 1 -11.33 12.88 15.90
CA MET A 1 -12.00 14.14 15.51
C MET A 1 -13.35 13.85 14.88
N LYS A 2 -14.39 14.61 15.26
CA LYS A 2 -15.70 14.57 14.59
C LYS A 2 -15.78 15.78 13.65
N PHE A 3 -15.97 15.56 12.35
CA PHE A 3 -16.24 16.61 11.39
C PHE A 3 -17.41 16.18 10.49
N TRP A 4 -18.10 17.15 9.90
CA TRP A 4 -19.22 16.90 9.01
C TRP A 4 -18.74 16.16 7.75
N GLY A 5 -19.45 15.09 7.35
CA GLY A 5 -19.09 14.29 6.18
C GLY A 5 -18.01 13.20 6.39
N ARG A 6 -17.47 13.04 7.62
CA ARG A 6 -16.42 12.04 7.93
C ARG A 6 -16.78 10.62 7.47
N ASP A 7 -17.99 10.19 7.78
CA ASP A 7 -18.40 8.81 7.50
C ASP A 7 -18.75 8.64 6.01
N THR A 8 -19.28 9.68 5.37
CA THR A 8 -19.48 9.71 3.91
C THR A 8 -18.16 9.66 3.16
N LEU A 9 -17.17 10.47 3.56
CA LEU A 9 -15.83 10.44 2.97
C LEU A 9 -15.19 9.06 3.12
N PHE A 10 -15.29 8.48 4.29
CA PHE A 10 -14.77 7.13 4.52
C PHE A 10 -15.48 6.09 3.65
N ALA A 11 -16.81 6.16 3.55
CA ALA A 11 -17.58 5.26 2.69
C ALA A 11 -17.17 5.38 1.21
N LEU A 12 -16.96 6.60 0.71
CA LEU A 12 -16.47 6.83 -0.66
C LEU A 12 -15.06 6.25 -0.89
N ILE A 13 -14.15 6.45 0.07
CA ILE A 13 -12.80 5.87 0.00
C ILE A 13 -12.88 4.33 -0.03
N VAL A 14 -13.72 3.73 0.83
CA VAL A 14 -13.87 2.27 0.85
C VAL A 14 -14.58 1.76 -0.41
N ALA A 15 -15.58 2.49 -0.91
CA ALA A 15 -16.27 2.14 -2.14
C ALA A 15 -15.32 2.10 -3.35
N SER A 16 -14.25 2.90 -3.37
CA SER A 16 -13.25 2.85 -4.43
C SER A 16 -12.50 1.50 -4.53
N LEU A 17 -12.49 0.68 -3.47
CA LEU A 17 -11.93 -0.67 -3.50
C LEU A 17 -12.69 -1.63 -4.42
N VAL A 18 -13.95 -1.33 -4.72
CA VAL A 18 -14.79 -2.15 -5.60
C VAL A 18 -14.40 -1.95 -7.08
N VAL A 19 -13.77 -0.80 -7.40
CA VAL A 19 -13.38 -0.48 -8.77
C VAL A 19 -12.16 -1.31 -9.15
N PRO A 20 -12.23 -2.16 -10.20
CA PRO A 20 -11.10 -2.97 -10.62
C PRO A 20 -9.94 -2.09 -11.09
N LEU A 21 -8.75 -2.34 -10.56
CA LEU A 21 -7.51 -1.63 -10.94
C LEU A 21 -7.34 -1.57 -12.47
N GLN A 22 -7.58 -2.69 -13.16
CA GLN A 22 -7.38 -2.83 -14.59
C GLN A 22 -8.21 -1.84 -15.41
N MET A 23 -9.41 -1.50 -14.94
CA MET A 23 -10.27 -0.54 -15.61
C MET A 23 -9.81 0.91 -15.45
N CYS A 24 -9.07 1.20 -14.38
CA CYS A 24 -8.61 2.54 -14.06
C CYS A 24 -7.28 2.90 -14.71
N LEU A 25 -6.46 1.93 -15.11
CA LEU A 25 -5.08 2.17 -15.54
C LEU A 25 -4.99 3.07 -16.77
N ILE A 26 -5.77 2.79 -17.82
CA ILE A 26 -5.75 3.59 -19.06
C ILE A 26 -6.32 5.00 -18.84
N PRO A 27 -7.51 5.18 -18.22
CA PRO A 27 -8.02 6.52 -17.89
C PRO A 27 -7.04 7.31 -17.01
N LEU A 28 -6.40 6.67 -16.04
CA LEU A 28 -5.43 7.33 -15.17
C LEU A 28 -4.19 7.76 -15.93
N LEU A 29 -3.69 6.93 -16.87
CA LEU A 29 -2.58 7.29 -17.73
C LEU A 29 -2.92 8.51 -18.62
N SER A 30 -4.15 8.59 -19.14
CA SER A 30 -4.61 9.78 -19.90
C SER A 30 -4.59 11.04 -19.04
N ILE A 31 -5.12 10.96 -17.81
CA ILE A 31 -5.09 12.08 -16.85
C ILE A 31 -3.64 12.49 -16.55
N TYR A 32 -2.75 11.53 -16.37
CA TYR A 32 -1.33 11.82 -16.10
C TYR A 32 -0.62 12.44 -17.30
N ASN A 33 -0.99 12.07 -18.53
CA ASN A 33 -0.48 12.74 -19.72
C ASN A 33 -0.93 14.20 -19.76
N ASP A 34 -2.22 14.47 -19.52
CA ASP A 34 -2.78 15.82 -19.57
C ASP A 34 -2.18 16.71 -18.47
N VAL A 35 -2.15 16.20 -17.23
CA VAL A 35 -1.57 16.93 -16.08
C VAL A 35 -0.05 17.04 -16.21
N GLY A 36 0.61 15.97 -16.64
CA GLY A 36 2.06 15.93 -16.81
C GLY A 36 2.55 16.93 -17.87
N ALA A 37 1.76 17.15 -18.92
CA ALA A 37 2.07 18.17 -19.94
C ALA A 37 2.13 19.59 -19.34
N LEU A 38 1.32 19.90 -18.30
CA LEU A 38 1.37 21.19 -17.61
C LEU A 38 2.66 21.39 -16.81
N PHE A 39 3.27 20.32 -16.32
CA PHE A 39 4.47 20.34 -15.47
C PHE A 39 5.71 19.84 -16.19
N ASN A 40 5.62 19.54 -17.50
CA ASN A 40 6.70 18.93 -18.28
C ASN A 40 7.23 17.60 -17.69
N ILE A 41 6.31 16.81 -17.11
CA ILE A 41 6.58 15.49 -16.53
C ILE A 41 5.89 14.45 -17.41
N GLY A 42 6.65 13.48 -17.90
CA GLY A 42 6.07 12.36 -18.66
C GLY A 42 5.15 11.51 -17.77
N ALA A 43 4.00 11.09 -18.32
CA ALA A 43 3.10 10.18 -17.61
C ALA A 43 3.75 8.82 -17.36
N LYS A 44 4.58 8.35 -18.29
CA LYS A 44 5.42 7.16 -18.13
C LYS A 44 6.70 7.55 -17.40
N SER A 45 6.67 7.42 -16.09
CA SER A 45 7.77 7.80 -15.21
C SER A 45 7.64 7.16 -13.84
N TYR A 46 8.71 7.08 -13.08
CA TYR A 46 8.65 6.62 -11.69
C TYR A 46 7.64 7.39 -10.83
N PRO A 47 7.56 8.73 -10.90
CA PRO A 47 6.51 9.48 -10.21
C PRO A 47 5.09 9.03 -10.60
N GLY A 48 4.83 8.72 -11.86
CA GLY A 48 3.55 8.17 -12.32
C GLY A 48 3.21 6.83 -11.64
N VAL A 49 4.18 5.92 -11.57
CA VAL A 49 4.04 4.65 -10.85
C VAL A 49 3.76 4.88 -9.36
N TRP A 50 4.53 5.76 -8.70
CA TRP A 50 4.35 6.04 -7.27
C TRP A 50 2.98 6.63 -6.96
N MET A 51 2.50 7.54 -7.80
CA MET A 51 1.17 8.14 -7.65
C MET A 51 0.07 7.09 -7.87
N ALA A 52 0.20 6.21 -8.87
CA ALA A 52 -0.75 5.13 -9.12
C ALA A 52 -0.81 4.17 -7.92
N HIS A 53 0.32 3.66 -7.46
CA HIS A 53 0.37 2.78 -6.29
C HIS A 53 -0.16 3.44 -5.01
N THR A 54 0.16 4.72 -4.80
CA THR A 54 -0.37 5.48 -3.65
C THR A 54 -1.88 5.62 -3.73
N GLY A 55 -2.42 5.98 -4.90
CA GLY A 55 -3.86 6.12 -5.11
C GLY A 55 -4.63 4.83 -4.85
N PHE A 56 -4.20 3.72 -5.44
CA PHE A 56 -4.83 2.42 -5.24
C PHE A 56 -4.63 1.87 -3.82
N GLY A 57 -3.46 2.09 -3.22
CA GLY A 57 -3.14 1.66 -1.85
C GLY A 57 -3.84 2.47 -0.75
N LEU A 58 -4.26 3.71 -1.05
CA LEU A 58 -4.81 4.63 -0.06
C LEU A 58 -6.09 4.10 0.59
N ALA A 59 -6.97 3.52 -0.20
CA ALA A 59 -8.27 3.05 0.29
C ALA A 59 -8.13 1.89 1.27
N SER A 60 -7.35 0.87 0.94
CA SER A 60 -7.07 -0.28 1.81
C SER A 60 -6.31 0.13 3.07
N THR A 61 -5.30 0.99 2.93
CA THR A 61 -4.53 1.55 4.04
C THR A 61 -5.43 2.31 5.01
N THR A 62 -6.28 3.21 4.48
CA THR A 62 -7.23 3.99 5.29
C THR A 62 -8.22 3.09 6.03
N PHE A 63 -8.75 2.08 5.34
CA PHE A 63 -9.67 1.11 5.94
C PHE A 63 -9.02 0.35 7.10
N LEU A 64 -7.84 -0.22 6.88
CA LEU A 64 -7.13 -1.02 7.89
C LEU A 64 -6.73 -0.18 9.10
N LEU A 65 -6.09 0.97 8.87
CA LEU A 65 -5.64 1.85 9.96
C LEU A 65 -6.83 2.42 10.75
N ARG A 66 -7.91 2.83 10.09
CA ARG A 66 -9.10 3.33 10.80
C ARG A 66 -9.72 2.25 11.70
N ASN A 67 -9.83 1.02 11.20
CA ASN A 67 -10.40 -0.07 12.00
C ASN A 67 -9.52 -0.40 13.20
N PHE A 68 -8.20 -0.42 13.02
CA PHE A 68 -7.28 -0.63 14.14
C PHE A 68 -7.36 0.50 15.16
N ILE A 69 -7.30 1.77 14.73
CA ILE A 69 -7.38 2.92 15.65
C ILE A 69 -8.72 2.92 16.42
N LYS A 70 -9.80 2.49 15.78
CA LYS A 70 -11.11 2.36 16.45
C LYS A 70 -11.16 1.22 17.47
N SER A 71 -10.29 0.23 17.37
CA SER A 71 -10.21 -0.87 18.34
C SER A 71 -9.39 -0.53 19.58
N LEU A 72 -8.68 0.60 19.58
CA LEU A 72 -7.95 1.05 20.75
C LEU A 72 -8.92 1.40 21.91
N PRO A 73 -8.58 1.06 23.17
CA PRO A 73 -9.40 1.37 24.32
C PRO A 73 -9.69 2.88 24.44
N SER A 74 -10.97 3.26 24.52
CA SER A 74 -11.36 4.68 24.64
C SER A 74 -10.93 5.29 25.97
N GLU A 75 -10.84 4.46 27.01
CA GLU A 75 -10.45 4.86 28.37
C GLU A 75 -9.08 5.53 28.41
N MET A 76 -8.13 5.05 27.59
CA MET A 76 -6.80 5.66 27.50
C MET A 76 -6.86 7.08 26.91
N ILE A 77 -7.72 7.28 25.92
CA ILE A 77 -7.91 8.58 25.27
C ILE A 77 -8.65 9.54 26.20
N GLU A 78 -9.64 9.04 26.95
CA GLU A 78 -10.41 9.80 27.90
C GLU A 78 -9.56 10.23 29.11
N ALA A 79 -8.77 9.31 29.68
CA ALA A 79 -7.82 9.62 30.74
C ALA A 79 -6.85 10.73 30.33
N ALA A 80 -6.24 10.62 29.15
CA ALA A 80 -5.34 11.66 28.64
C ALA A 80 -6.02 13.03 28.49
N ARG A 81 -7.31 13.07 28.14
CA ARG A 81 -8.07 14.32 28.08
C ARG A 81 -8.31 14.93 29.46
N VAL A 82 -8.57 14.09 30.46
CA VAL A 82 -8.71 14.53 31.84
C VAL A 82 -7.39 15.13 32.34
N ASP A 83 -6.27 14.54 31.96
CA ASP A 83 -4.91 15.04 32.23
C ASP A 83 -4.54 16.31 31.44
N GLY A 84 -5.47 16.85 30.63
CA GLY A 84 -5.26 18.08 29.87
C GLY A 84 -4.49 17.92 28.56
N ALA A 85 -4.30 16.68 28.05
CA ALA A 85 -3.60 16.46 26.80
C ALA A 85 -4.40 17.01 25.60
N THR A 86 -3.70 17.70 24.71
CA THR A 86 -4.28 18.20 23.46
C THR A 86 -4.56 17.06 22.48
N HIS A 87 -5.37 17.29 21.46
CA HIS A 87 -5.59 16.31 20.40
C HIS A 87 -4.29 15.89 19.68
N TYR A 88 -3.33 16.79 19.59
CA TYR A 88 -2.02 16.53 18.99
C TYR A 88 -1.17 15.63 19.90
N ASP A 89 -1.16 15.89 21.22
CA ASP A 89 -0.46 15.04 22.20
C ASP A 89 -1.03 13.61 22.19
N ILE A 90 -2.37 13.48 22.21
CA ILE A 90 -3.04 12.17 22.13
C ILE A 90 -2.64 11.45 20.84
N PHE A 91 -2.63 12.14 19.70
CA PHE A 91 -2.29 11.55 18.42
C PHE A 91 -0.84 11.07 18.40
N LEU A 92 0.12 11.92 18.75
CA LEU A 92 1.55 11.60 18.66
C LEU A 92 2.05 10.67 19.75
N ARG A 93 1.55 10.85 21.00
CA ARG A 93 2.09 10.13 22.17
C ARG A 93 1.31 8.88 22.55
N ILE A 94 0.08 8.72 22.06
CA ILE A 94 -0.77 7.57 22.37
C ILE A 94 -1.12 6.81 21.11
N ILE A 95 -1.83 7.43 20.15
CA ILE A 95 -2.35 6.73 19.00
C ILE A 95 -1.23 6.18 18.09
N ILE A 96 -0.26 7.00 17.71
CA ILE A 96 0.84 6.55 16.84
C ILE A 96 1.65 5.42 17.48
N PRO A 97 2.17 5.52 18.72
CA PRO A 97 2.93 4.43 19.32
C PRO A 97 2.14 3.14 19.48
N LEU A 98 0.87 3.21 19.88
CA LEU A 98 0.01 2.04 19.96
C LEU A 98 -0.33 1.43 18.61
N SER A 99 -0.30 2.23 17.54
CA SER A 99 -0.61 1.79 16.17
C SER A 99 0.60 1.25 15.40
N VAL A 100 1.81 1.22 15.99
CA VAL A 100 3.01 0.67 15.34
C VAL A 100 2.78 -0.74 14.77
N PRO A 101 2.11 -1.68 15.46
CA PRO A 101 1.81 -3.00 14.89
C PRO A 101 0.92 -2.92 13.65
N ALA A 102 -0.06 -2.02 13.63
CA ALA A 102 -0.93 -1.83 12.47
C ALA A 102 -0.18 -1.19 11.30
N PHE A 103 0.67 -0.19 11.56
CA PHE A 103 1.52 0.38 10.52
C PHE A 103 2.45 -0.67 9.90
N ALA A 104 3.07 -1.53 10.72
CA ALA A 104 3.91 -2.61 10.21
C ALA A 104 3.12 -3.61 9.34
N SER A 105 1.90 -3.96 9.77
CA SER A 105 1.02 -4.86 9.00
C SER A 105 0.64 -4.24 7.65
N VAL A 106 0.22 -2.99 7.65
CA VAL A 106 -0.13 -2.25 6.42
C VAL A 106 1.09 -2.11 5.51
N PHE A 107 2.26 -1.80 6.08
CA PHE A 107 3.50 -1.69 5.31
C PHE A 107 3.86 -3.00 4.61
N ILE A 108 3.80 -4.15 5.32
CA ILE A 108 4.08 -5.47 4.73
C ILE A 108 3.09 -5.75 3.59
N LEU A 109 1.79 -5.54 3.81
CA LEU A 109 0.78 -5.82 2.79
C LEU A 109 0.95 -4.93 1.56
N GLN A 110 1.17 -3.63 1.73
CA GLN A 110 1.39 -2.70 0.63
C GLN A 110 2.72 -2.97 -0.09
N PHE A 111 3.78 -3.27 0.68
CA PHE A 111 5.06 -3.66 0.10
C PHE A 111 4.92 -4.90 -0.79
N LEU A 112 4.28 -5.97 -0.29
CA LEU A 112 4.07 -7.19 -1.06
C LEU A 112 3.22 -6.96 -2.31
N TRP A 113 2.20 -6.12 -2.20
CA TRP A 113 1.36 -5.76 -3.33
C TRP A 113 2.15 -5.01 -4.42
N VAL A 114 2.92 -4.00 -4.04
CA VAL A 114 3.78 -3.23 -4.98
C VAL A 114 4.91 -4.09 -5.53
N TRP A 115 5.55 -4.91 -4.69
CA TRP A 115 6.64 -5.79 -5.11
C TRP A 115 6.24 -6.81 -6.17
N ASN A 116 5.03 -7.35 -6.04
CA ASN A 116 4.50 -8.35 -6.97
C ASN A 116 3.72 -7.72 -8.15
N ASP A 117 3.64 -6.39 -8.20
CA ASP A 117 2.92 -5.73 -9.30
C ASP A 117 3.64 -5.90 -10.63
N LEU A 118 2.85 -6.13 -11.66
CA LEU A 118 3.28 -6.18 -13.05
C LEU A 118 2.55 -5.12 -13.88
N LEU A 119 1.24 -4.95 -13.63
CA LEU A 119 0.36 -4.20 -14.52
C LEU A 119 0.63 -2.69 -14.48
N VAL A 120 0.75 -2.12 -13.28
CA VAL A 120 1.05 -0.69 -13.13
C VAL A 120 2.41 -0.38 -13.75
N GLY A 121 3.43 -1.20 -13.47
CA GLY A 121 4.75 -1.02 -14.04
C GLY A 121 4.78 -1.13 -15.56
N LEU A 122 4.03 -2.07 -16.16
CA LEU A 122 3.94 -2.20 -17.63
C LEU A 122 3.28 -1.00 -18.31
N ILE A 123 2.34 -0.33 -17.61
CA ILE A 123 1.59 0.79 -18.18
C ILE A 123 2.27 2.12 -17.94
N PHE A 124 2.82 2.33 -16.74
CA PHE A 124 3.36 3.62 -16.28
C PHE A 124 4.89 3.74 -16.39
N LEU A 125 5.60 2.71 -16.89
CA LEU A 125 7.03 2.80 -17.24
C LEU A 125 7.27 2.46 -18.70
N ASP A 126 8.30 3.06 -19.25
CA ASP A 126 8.77 2.67 -20.57
C ASP A 126 9.48 1.30 -20.48
N GLN A 127 9.25 0.45 -21.47
CA GLN A 127 9.82 -0.90 -21.51
C GLN A 127 11.26 -0.88 -22.05
N VAL A 128 12.08 0.06 -21.55
CA VAL A 128 13.50 0.13 -21.87
C VAL A 128 14.33 -0.65 -20.83
N PRO A 129 15.49 -1.21 -21.18
CA PRO A 129 16.26 -2.05 -20.26
C PRO A 129 16.63 -1.40 -18.93
N SER A 130 16.72 -0.07 -18.87
CA SER A 130 17.04 0.70 -17.66
C SER A 130 15.86 0.91 -16.72
N GLU A 131 14.63 0.66 -17.17
CA GLU A 131 13.40 0.95 -16.43
C GLU A 131 12.50 -0.28 -16.24
N ILE A 132 12.93 -1.43 -16.76
CA ILE A 132 12.13 -2.65 -16.65
C ILE A 132 12.02 -3.11 -15.18
N ILE A 133 10.79 -3.34 -14.74
CA ILE A 133 10.52 -3.85 -13.39
C ILE A 133 10.86 -5.34 -13.27
N LEU A 134 11.16 -5.79 -12.04
CA LEU A 134 11.55 -7.16 -11.75
C LEU A 134 10.53 -8.19 -12.26
N THR A 135 9.25 -7.96 -12.03
CA THR A 135 8.17 -8.85 -12.47
C THR A 135 8.07 -8.97 -13.99
N ALA A 136 8.27 -7.85 -14.73
CA ALA A 136 8.34 -7.88 -16.18
C ALA A 136 9.59 -8.63 -16.66
N LYS A 137 10.73 -8.45 -16.00
CA LYS A 137 11.96 -9.19 -16.34
C LYS A 137 11.81 -10.69 -16.08
N LEU A 138 11.22 -11.10 -14.99
CA LEU A 138 10.92 -12.51 -14.71
C LEU A 138 10.00 -13.10 -15.78
N ARG A 139 9.00 -12.35 -16.23
CA ARG A 139 8.13 -12.76 -17.34
C ARG A 139 8.91 -12.96 -18.67
N GLU A 140 9.85 -12.07 -18.98
CA GLU A 140 10.69 -12.21 -20.17
C GLU A 140 11.56 -13.48 -20.12
N LEU A 141 12.06 -13.87 -18.93
CA LEU A 141 12.87 -15.08 -18.76
C LEU A 141 12.12 -16.36 -19.11
N LEU A 142 10.78 -16.35 -19.04
CA LEU A 142 9.97 -17.50 -19.45
C LEU A 142 10.09 -17.80 -20.96
N GLY A 143 10.46 -16.80 -21.76
CA GLY A 143 10.52 -16.91 -23.21
C GLY A 143 9.13 -17.10 -23.84
N SER A 144 9.06 -17.06 -25.16
CA SER A 144 7.80 -17.20 -25.90
C SER A 144 7.23 -18.63 -25.88
N ARG A 145 8.05 -19.63 -25.58
CA ARG A 145 7.70 -21.07 -25.58
C ARG A 145 7.84 -21.74 -24.21
N GLY A 146 8.15 -21.00 -23.16
CA GLY A 146 8.37 -21.56 -21.84
C GLY A 146 9.64 -22.42 -21.72
N GLU A 147 10.70 -22.06 -22.47
CA GLU A 147 11.90 -22.89 -22.61
C GLU A 147 12.90 -22.75 -21.46
N ASN A 148 12.80 -21.69 -20.62
CA ASN A 148 13.80 -21.35 -19.60
C ASN A 148 13.23 -21.48 -18.17
N TRP A 149 12.59 -22.60 -17.86
CA TRP A 149 11.98 -22.84 -16.54
C TRP A 149 12.98 -22.77 -15.39
N GLU A 150 14.21 -23.28 -15.59
CA GLU A 150 15.26 -23.27 -14.61
C GLU A 150 15.73 -21.84 -14.29
N ILE A 151 15.79 -20.96 -15.30
CA ILE A 151 16.16 -19.55 -15.10
C ILE A 151 15.02 -18.80 -14.42
N LEU A 152 13.78 -19.03 -14.87
CA LEU A 152 12.60 -18.43 -14.26
C LEU A 152 12.45 -18.81 -12.78
N THR A 153 12.56 -20.09 -12.45
CA THR A 153 12.46 -20.58 -11.07
C THR A 153 13.57 -20.01 -10.21
N THR A 154 14.80 -20.00 -10.69
CA THR A 154 15.93 -19.38 -9.99
C THR A 154 15.69 -17.89 -9.74
N GLY A 155 15.27 -17.14 -10.77
CA GLY A 155 14.94 -15.73 -10.66
C GLY A 155 13.79 -15.46 -9.68
N ALA A 156 12.75 -16.32 -9.67
CA ALA A 156 11.66 -16.25 -8.72
C ALA A 156 12.14 -16.48 -7.28
N PHE A 157 12.99 -17.49 -7.04
CA PHE A 157 13.59 -17.71 -5.72
C PHE A 157 14.42 -16.51 -5.24
N VAL A 158 15.25 -15.96 -6.11
CA VAL A 158 16.03 -14.75 -5.78
C VAL A 158 15.11 -13.58 -5.46
N SER A 159 14.04 -13.38 -6.24
CA SER A 159 13.09 -12.29 -6.00
C SER A 159 12.32 -12.42 -4.68
N MET A 160 12.09 -13.64 -4.19
CA MET A 160 11.43 -13.88 -2.89
C MET A 160 12.33 -13.51 -1.69
N THR A 161 13.63 -13.40 -1.86
CA THR A 161 14.57 -13.11 -0.76
C THR A 161 14.23 -11.78 -0.06
N VAL A 162 13.92 -10.74 -0.84
CA VAL A 162 13.61 -9.42 -0.28
C VAL A 162 12.28 -9.41 0.49
N PRO A 163 11.15 -9.91 -0.05
CA PRO A 163 9.91 -10.07 0.72
C PRO A 163 10.06 -10.89 1.99
N LEU A 164 10.78 -12.00 1.93
CA LEU A 164 11.04 -12.84 3.10
C LEU A 164 11.83 -12.11 4.17
N PHE A 165 12.89 -11.40 3.78
CA PHE A 165 13.66 -10.58 4.72
C PHE A 165 12.79 -9.54 5.43
N ILE A 166 11.99 -8.79 4.68
CA ILE A 166 11.08 -7.78 5.24
C ILE A 166 10.04 -8.42 6.15
N PHE A 167 9.46 -9.55 5.72
CA PHE A 167 8.50 -10.30 6.55
C PHE A 167 9.13 -10.73 7.88
N PHE A 168 10.28 -11.39 7.86
CA PHE A 168 10.94 -11.85 9.09
C PHE A 168 11.38 -10.70 10.00
N ALA A 169 11.81 -9.58 9.44
CA ALA A 169 12.14 -8.39 10.22
C ALA A 169 10.92 -7.79 10.96
N LEU A 170 9.75 -7.84 10.34
CA LEU A 170 8.53 -7.20 10.84
C LEU A 170 7.49 -8.17 11.41
N GLN A 171 7.67 -9.50 11.32
CA GLN A 171 6.67 -10.51 11.69
C GLN A 171 6.14 -10.35 13.11
N ARG A 172 6.98 -9.95 14.06
CA ARG A 172 6.57 -9.73 15.47
C ARG A 172 5.50 -8.66 15.62
N TYR A 173 5.51 -7.65 14.74
CA TYR A 173 4.51 -6.58 14.73
C TYR A 173 3.26 -7.02 13.96
N PHE A 174 3.43 -7.77 12.88
CA PHE A 174 2.35 -8.31 12.05
C PHE A 174 1.41 -9.21 12.86
N ILE A 175 1.97 -10.17 13.60
CA ILE A 175 1.19 -11.08 14.45
C ILE A 175 0.39 -10.30 15.49
N ARG A 176 0.99 -9.31 16.15
CA ARG A 176 0.31 -8.47 17.14
C ARG A 176 -0.81 -7.62 16.53
N GLY A 177 -0.60 -7.11 15.31
CA GLY A 177 -1.58 -6.28 14.61
C GLY A 177 -2.83 -7.05 14.17
N LEU A 178 -2.68 -8.28 13.69
CA LEU A 178 -3.80 -9.13 13.26
C LEU A 178 -4.60 -9.68 14.45
N VAL A 179 -3.92 -10.12 15.50
CA VAL A 179 -4.57 -10.71 16.69
C VAL A 179 -5.37 -9.65 17.47
N ALA A 180 -4.87 -8.42 17.56
CA ALA A 180 -5.59 -7.33 18.23
C ALA A 180 -6.93 -6.99 17.54
N GLY A 181 -7.08 -7.26 16.24
CA GLY A 181 -8.32 -7.07 15.49
C GLY A 181 -9.32 -8.24 15.59
N SER A 182 -8.88 -9.42 16.02
CA SER A 182 -9.68 -10.65 16.01
C SER A 182 -10.27 -11.02 17.39
N VAL A 183 -9.76 -10.45 18.47
CA VAL A 183 -10.27 -10.71 19.83
C VAL A 183 -11.34 -9.69 20.18
N LYS A 184 -12.53 -9.87 19.61
CA LYS A 184 -13.81 -9.43 20.19
C LYS A 184 -14.63 -10.69 20.40
N GLY A 185 -14.35 -11.40 21.48
CA GLY A 185 -15.24 -12.34 22.12
C GLY A 185 -15.84 -11.67 23.34
#